data_4ec5c04fe034b4165c1fcee0fad18bde
#
_entry.id   4ec5c04fe034b4165c1fcee0fad18bde
#
_cell.length_a   1.000
_cell.length_b   1.000
_cell.length_c   1.000
_cell.angle_alpha   90.00
_cell.angle_beta   90.00
_cell.angle_gamma   90.00
#
_symmetry.space_group_name_H-M   'P 1'
#
loop_
_entity.id
_entity.type
_entity.pdbx_description
1 polymer ?
#
loop_
_entity_poly.entity_id
_entity_poly.type
_entity_poly.pdbx_seq_one_letter_code
_entity_poly.pdbx_strand_id
1 'polypeptide(L)'
;MSGEILEHIELETGDEPSAAVIWLHGLGADGHDFEPIVPLLELPDALAVRFILPHAPEREVTINNGVRMRAWYDMNPSQGHADIKESALQIEALLEREIERGLSSRRLILAGFSQGGVIALQTGLRYRRPLAGILALSTYLHDHARLADEYSFENLDTPIMMAHGLMDPMIQIARGVSAREELFKLNYKVEWFEYAMGHEVCPQEIADISRWLTSRLT
;
A
#
# COMPACT_ATOMS: atom_id res chain seq x y z
N MET A 1 -12.00 1.94 -20.31
CA MET A 1 -10.83 1.37 -21.01
C MET A 1 -10.05 0.63 -19.92
N SER A 2 -10.06 -0.73 -19.96
CA SER A 2 -9.26 -1.53 -19.03
C SER A 2 -7.79 -1.27 -19.33
N GLY A 3 -7.10 -0.55 -18.44
CA GLY A 3 -5.66 -0.42 -18.50
C GLY A 3 -5.01 -1.80 -18.50
N GLU A 4 -3.84 -1.92 -19.09
CA GLU A 4 -3.05 -3.16 -19.03
C GLU A 4 -2.79 -3.49 -17.55
N ILE A 5 -3.18 -4.71 -17.14
CA ILE A 5 -2.99 -5.18 -15.76
C ILE A 5 -1.49 -5.42 -15.55
N LEU A 6 -0.95 -4.88 -14.48
CA LEU A 6 0.46 -5.09 -14.10
C LEU A 6 0.74 -6.59 -13.92
N GLU A 7 1.92 -7.02 -14.34
CA GLU A 7 2.48 -8.32 -13.97
C GLU A 7 2.55 -8.41 -12.44
N HIS A 8 2.11 -9.55 -11.90
CA HIS A 8 2.00 -9.72 -10.45
C HIS A 8 2.06 -11.20 -10.05
N ILE A 9 2.32 -11.43 -8.78
CA ILE A 9 2.22 -12.75 -8.13
C ILE A 9 0.86 -12.80 -7.43
N GLU A 10 0.17 -13.93 -7.51
CA GLU A 10 -1.01 -14.21 -6.70
C GLU A 10 -0.73 -15.37 -5.73
N LEU A 11 -1.06 -15.17 -4.47
CA LEU A 11 -1.01 -16.17 -3.41
C LEU A 11 -2.38 -16.23 -2.72
N GLU A 12 -2.89 -17.42 -2.48
CA GLU A 12 -4.17 -17.61 -1.79
C GLU A 12 -3.94 -18.40 -0.50
N THR A 13 -4.50 -17.92 0.61
CA THR A 13 -4.37 -18.59 1.92
C THR A 13 -5.41 -19.69 2.14
N GLY A 14 -6.32 -19.89 1.21
CA GLY A 14 -7.34 -20.93 1.23
C GLY A 14 -8.17 -20.95 -0.05
N ASP A 15 -9.00 -21.97 -0.20
CA ASP A 15 -9.92 -22.08 -1.32
C ASP A 15 -10.98 -20.98 -1.26
N GLU A 16 -11.40 -20.47 -2.43
CA GLU A 16 -12.45 -19.46 -2.58
C GLU A 16 -12.20 -18.17 -1.74
N PRO A 17 -11.17 -17.37 -2.07
CA PRO A 17 -10.86 -16.16 -1.33
C PRO A 17 -12.06 -15.21 -1.22
N SER A 18 -12.38 -14.82 0.01
CA SER A 18 -13.48 -13.90 0.34
C SER A 18 -13.00 -12.44 0.50
N ALA A 19 -11.70 -12.20 0.39
CA ALA A 19 -11.06 -10.91 0.50
C ALA A 19 -9.77 -10.88 -0.33
N ALA A 20 -9.24 -9.68 -0.61
CA ALA A 20 -7.94 -9.54 -1.23
C ALA A 20 -7.11 -8.40 -0.63
N VAL A 21 -5.79 -8.59 -0.66
CA VAL A 21 -4.79 -7.59 -0.29
C VAL A 21 -3.88 -7.35 -1.49
N ILE A 22 -3.86 -6.14 -2.00
CA ILE A 22 -2.89 -5.70 -3.02
C ILE A 22 -1.73 -5.07 -2.27
N TRP A 23 -0.53 -5.68 -2.32
CA TRP A 23 0.61 -5.28 -1.51
C TRP A 23 1.79 -4.85 -2.37
N LEU A 24 2.16 -3.57 -2.26
CA LEU A 24 3.11 -2.88 -3.11
C LEU A 24 4.50 -2.84 -2.44
N HIS A 25 5.51 -3.29 -3.18
CA HIS A 25 6.91 -3.32 -2.74
C HIS A 25 7.58 -1.94 -2.75
N GLY A 26 8.78 -1.85 -2.16
CA GLY A 26 9.62 -0.67 -2.17
C GLY A 26 10.40 -0.46 -3.48
N LEU A 27 11.14 0.67 -3.57
CA LEU A 27 11.98 0.98 -4.72
C LEU A 27 13.04 -0.11 -4.96
N GLY A 28 13.17 -0.56 -6.19
CA GLY A 28 14.19 -1.53 -6.63
C GLY A 28 13.89 -2.98 -6.28
N ALA A 29 12.84 -3.25 -5.48
CA ALA A 29 12.30 -4.58 -5.23
C ALA A 29 11.28 -4.98 -6.31
N ASP A 30 10.58 -6.08 -6.10
CA ASP A 30 9.46 -6.54 -6.92
C ASP A 30 8.43 -7.30 -6.07
N GLY A 31 7.42 -7.91 -6.67
CA GLY A 31 6.37 -8.62 -5.94
C GLY A 31 6.89 -9.77 -5.07
N HIS A 32 8.04 -10.37 -5.39
CA HIS A 32 8.63 -11.44 -4.58
C HIS A 32 9.13 -10.97 -3.20
N ASP A 33 9.31 -9.67 -2.99
CA ASP A 33 9.76 -9.10 -1.72
C ASP A 33 8.82 -9.42 -0.55
N PHE A 34 7.51 -9.41 -0.80
CA PHE A 34 6.48 -9.71 0.20
C PHE A 34 5.94 -11.15 0.12
N GLU A 35 6.32 -11.93 -0.87
CA GLU A 35 5.90 -13.33 -0.98
C GLU A 35 6.23 -14.16 0.27
N PRO A 36 7.46 -14.07 0.86
CA PRO A 36 7.79 -14.79 2.09
C PRO A 36 7.05 -14.30 3.34
N ILE A 37 6.47 -13.10 3.31
CA ILE A 37 5.74 -12.52 4.45
C ILE A 37 4.33 -13.11 4.57
N VAL A 38 3.70 -13.45 3.45
CA VAL A 38 2.31 -13.95 3.44
C VAL A 38 2.10 -15.14 4.38
N PRO A 39 2.91 -16.22 4.35
CA PRO A 39 2.74 -17.33 5.30
C PRO A 39 3.02 -16.95 6.76
N LEU A 40 3.83 -15.91 7.01
CA LEU A 40 4.15 -15.44 8.37
C LEU A 40 3.01 -14.64 9.01
N LEU A 41 2.02 -14.21 8.23
CA LEU A 41 0.84 -13.54 8.75
C LEU A 41 -0.05 -14.49 9.57
N GLU A 42 0.07 -15.81 9.39
CA GLU A 42 -0.69 -16.80 10.15
C GLU A 42 -2.19 -16.44 10.28
N LEU A 43 -2.81 -16.06 9.15
CA LEU A 43 -4.23 -15.69 9.13
C LEU A 43 -5.10 -16.90 9.54
N PRO A 44 -6.26 -16.64 10.18
CA PRO A 44 -7.17 -17.73 10.55
C PRO A 44 -7.60 -18.57 9.33
N ASP A 45 -7.64 -19.89 9.45
CA ASP A 45 -8.03 -20.82 8.38
C ASP A 45 -9.40 -20.49 7.76
N ALA A 46 -10.30 -19.91 8.55
CA ALA A 46 -11.62 -19.48 8.09
C ALA A 46 -11.60 -18.21 7.23
N LEU A 47 -10.44 -17.53 7.12
CA LEU A 47 -10.26 -16.29 6.37
C LEU A 47 -9.40 -16.56 5.14
N ALA A 48 -9.99 -16.97 4.03
CA ALA A 48 -9.31 -17.11 2.76
C ALA A 48 -9.09 -15.72 2.12
N VAL A 49 -7.82 -15.36 1.92
CA VAL A 49 -7.39 -14.07 1.36
C VAL A 49 -6.53 -14.30 0.13
N ARG A 50 -6.79 -13.55 -0.94
CA ARG A 50 -5.90 -13.46 -2.10
C ARG A 50 -4.95 -12.29 -1.92
N PHE A 51 -3.67 -12.58 -1.91
CA PHE A 51 -2.60 -11.59 -1.96
C PHE A 51 -2.17 -11.37 -3.41
N ILE A 52 -2.21 -10.12 -3.84
CA ILE A 52 -1.79 -9.68 -5.17
C ILE A 52 -0.55 -8.82 -4.96
N LEU A 53 0.59 -9.29 -5.46
CA LEU A 53 1.90 -8.66 -5.28
C LEU A 53 2.39 -8.17 -6.64
N PRO A 54 2.00 -6.95 -7.07
CA PRO A 54 2.33 -6.46 -8.40
C PRO A 54 3.80 -6.04 -8.49
N HIS A 55 4.36 -6.20 -9.69
CA HIS A 55 5.66 -5.66 -10.05
C HIS A 55 5.49 -4.22 -10.55
N ALA A 56 6.21 -3.27 -9.95
CA ALA A 56 6.25 -1.91 -10.46
C ALA A 56 6.86 -1.88 -11.87
N PRO A 57 6.48 -0.93 -12.74
CA PRO A 57 7.14 -0.72 -14.01
C PRO A 57 8.65 -0.48 -13.85
N GLU A 58 9.44 -0.87 -14.85
CA GLU A 58 10.84 -0.47 -14.92
C GLU A 58 10.96 0.95 -15.45
N ARG A 59 11.63 1.81 -14.69
CA ARG A 59 11.92 3.19 -15.09
C ARG A 59 13.31 3.64 -14.67
N GLU A 60 13.81 4.69 -15.29
CA GLU A 60 15.04 5.35 -14.86
C GLU A 60 14.78 6.06 -13.52
N VAL A 61 15.67 5.87 -12.56
CA VAL A 61 15.56 6.47 -11.22
C VAL A 61 16.67 7.50 -11.03
N THR A 62 16.30 8.77 -10.99
CA THR A 62 17.24 9.91 -10.97
C THR A 62 18.18 9.86 -9.77
N ILE A 63 17.69 9.53 -8.57
CA ILE A 63 18.54 9.43 -7.35
C ILE A 63 19.57 8.31 -7.42
N ASN A 64 19.37 7.32 -8.32
CA ASN A 64 20.29 6.22 -8.60
C ASN A 64 21.04 6.42 -9.92
N ASN A 65 21.37 7.67 -10.26
CA ASN A 65 22.10 8.05 -11.48
C ASN A 65 21.44 7.56 -12.79
N GLY A 66 20.12 7.49 -12.84
CA GLY A 66 19.38 7.07 -14.02
C GLY A 66 19.39 5.55 -14.27
N VAL A 67 19.85 4.75 -13.32
CA VAL A 67 19.77 3.28 -13.44
C VAL A 67 18.31 2.85 -13.52
N ARG A 68 17.98 2.00 -14.51
CA ARG A 68 16.64 1.42 -14.66
C ARG A 68 16.41 0.33 -13.62
N MET A 69 15.29 0.43 -12.93
CA MET A 69 14.86 -0.55 -11.93
C MET A 69 13.34 -0.50 -11.75
N ARG A 70 12.78 -1.49 -11.08
CA ARG A 70 11.37 -1.48 -10.64
C ARG A 70 11.14 -0.29 -9.71
N ALA A 71 10.28 0.65 -10.10
CA ALA A 71 9.96 1.84 -9.34
C ALA A 71 8.54 2.31 -9.64
N TRP A 72 7.77 2.64 -8.60
CA TRP A 72 6.42 3.19 -8.77
C TRP A 72 6.46 4.61 -9.32
N TYR A 73 7.49 5.36 -8.99
CA TYR A 73 7.72 6.71 -9.50
C TYR A 73 9.21 7.10 -9.42
N ASP A 74 9.64 8.01 -10.28
CA ASP A 74 10.93 8.67 -10.11
C ASP A 74 10.83 9.70 -8.97
N MET A 75 11.83 9.73 -8.11
CA MET A 75 11.90 10.69 -7.00
C MET A 75 12.30 12.12 -7.45
N ASN A 76 12.40 12.36 -8.75
CA ASN A 76 12.58 13.69 -9.32
C ASN A 76 11.28 14.49 -9.21
N PRO A 77 11.26 15.69 -8.57
CA PRO A 77 10.05 16.49 -8.40
C PRO A 77 9.29 16.84 -9.68
N SER A 78 10.00 16.94 -10.81
CA SER A 78 9.39 17.29 -12.10
C SER A 78 8.63 16.12 -12.76
N GLN A 79 9.03 14.89 -12.51
CA GLN A 79 8.48 13.66 -13.12
C GLN A 79 7.60 12.89 -12.14
N GLY A 80 8.02 12.80 -10.89
CA GLY A 80 7.45 11.90 -9.88
C GLY A 80 5.94 12.04 -9.65
N HIS A 81 5.38 13.25 -9.79
CA HIS A 81 3.95 13.44 -9.63
C HIS A 81 3.12 12.78 -10.76
N ALA A 82 3.61 12.82 -11.99
CA ALA A 82 2.96 12.15 -13.13
C ALA A 82 3.05 10.63 -12.97
N ASP A 83 4.23 10.13 -12.61
CA ASP A 83 4.47 8.71 -12.37
C ASP A 83 3.59 8.15 -11.23
N ILE A 84 3.42 8.91 -10.13
CA ILE A 84 2.55 8.53 -9.01
C ILE A 84 1.10 8.38 -9.48
N LYS A 85 0.61 9.31 -10.31
CA LYS A 85 -0.74 9.22 -10.88
C LYS A 85 -0.90 8.01 -11.80
N GLU A 86 0.09 7.76 -12.66
CA GLU A 86 0.09 6.59 -13.54
C GLU A 86 0.05 5.29 -12.73
N SER A 87 0.95 5.14 -11.74
CA SER A 87 0.98 3.97 -10.88
C SER A 87 -0.32 3.81 -10.08
N ALA A 88 -0.91 4.90 -9.59
CA ALA A 88 -2.19 4.84 -8.90
C ALA A 88 -3.31 4.28 -9.80
N LEU A 89 -3.38 4.71 -11.07
CA LEU A 89 -4.36 4.17 -12.04
C LEU A 89 -4.14 2.68 -12.33
N GLN A 90 -2.88 2.23 -12.39
CA GLN A 90 -2.55 0.81 -12.56
C GLN A 90 -3.00 -0.03 -11.34
N ILE A 91 -2.88 0.52 -10.12
CA ILE A 91 -3.36 -0.14 -8.91
C ILE A 91 -4.89 -0.10 -8.82
N GLU A 92 -5.54 0.98 -9.25
CA GLU A 92 -7.00 1.00 -9.38
C GLU A 92 -7.51 -0.09 -10.32
N ALA A 93 -6.80 -0.36 -11.42
CA ALA A 93 -7.17 -1.44 -12.35
C ALA A 93 -7.11 -2.83 -11.67
N LEU A 94 -6.15 -3.06 -10.75
CA LEU A 94 -6.10 -4.30 -9.95
C LEU A 94 -7.27 -4.38 -8.97
N LEU A 95 -7.67 -3.26 -8.33
CA LEU A 95 -8.84 -3.23 -7.46
C LEU A 95 -10.12 -3.54 -8.23
N GLU A 96 -10.33 -2.93 -9.40
CA GLU A 96 -11.50 -3.19 -10.24
C GLU A 96 -11.52 -4.64 -10.75
N ARG A 97 -10.37 -5.21 -11.10
CA ARG A 97 -10.25 -6.63 -11.46
C ARG A 97 -10.76 -7.55 -10.34
N GLU A 98 -10.42 -7.29 -9.09
CA GLU A 98 -10.90 -8.11 -7.99
C GLU A 98 -12.41 -7.95 -7.76
N ILE A 99 -12.94 -6.77 -8.01
CA ILE A 99 -14.39 -6.55 -7.98
C ILE A 99 -15.07 -7.31 -9.12
N GLU A 100 -14.52 -7.30 -10.31
CA GLU A 100 -15.01 -8.08 -11.47
C GLU A 100 -14.95 -9.60 -11.20
N ARG A 101 -13.99 -10.06 -10.39
CA ARG A 101 -13.88 -11.45 -9.90
C ARG A 101 -14.89 -11.79 -8.79
N GLY A 102 -15.69 -10.83 -8.36
CA GLY A 102 -16.82 -11.05 -7.43
C GLY A 102 -16.57 -10.56 -6.00
N LEU A 103 -15.41 -9.97 -5.67
CA LEU A 103 -15.16 -9.42 -4.35
C LEU A 103 -15.83 -8.05 -4.18
N SER A 104 -16.41 -7.79 -3.01
CA SER A 104 -16.82 -6.44 -2.65
C SER A 104 -15.59 -5.55 -2.43
N SER A 105 -15.63 -4.28 -2.83
CA SER A 105 -14.56 -3.33 -2.52
C SER A 105 -14.27 -3.21 -1.01
N ARG A 106 -15.28 -3.42 -0.16
CA ARG A 106 -15.17 -3.47 1.31
C ARG A 106 -14.42 -4.72 1.83
N ARG A 107 -13.98 -5.59 0.95
CA ARG A 107 -13.16 -6.77 1.23
C ARG A 107 -11.76 -6.64 0.61
N LEU A 108 -11.41 -5.45 0.10
CA LEU A 108 -10.12 -5.15 -0.51
C LEU A 108 -9.30 -4.23 0.39
N ILE A 109 -8.05 -4.60 0.60
CA ILE A 109 -7.05 -3.79 1.33
C ILE A 109 -5.94 -3.39 0.36
N LEU A 110 -5.54 -2.12 0.40
CA LEU A 110 -4.31 -1.65 -0.21
C LEU A 110 -3.20 -1.60 0.83
N ALA A 111 -2.12 -2.33 0.58
CA ALA A 111 -0.94 -2.34 1.41
C ALA A 111 0.27 -1.85 0.63
N GLY A 112 1.23 -1.21 1.29
CA GLY A 112 2.47 -0.83 0.63
C GLY A 112 3.57 -0.45 1.61
N PHE A 113 4.80 -0.75 1.20
CA PHE A 113 6.02 -0.44 1.93
C PHE A 113 6.81 0.63 1.18
N SER A 114 7.34 1.61 1.91
CA SER A 114 8.22 2.63 1.36
C SER A 114 7.57 3.36 0.17
N GLN A 115 8.14 3.28 -1.02
CA GLN A 115 7.58 3.85 -2.26
C GLN A 115 6.19 3.28 -2.58
N GLY A 116 5.99 1.96 -2.36
CA GLY A 116 4.67 1.32 -2.51
C GLY A 116 3.63 1.86 -1.54
N GLY A 117 4.04 2.24 -0.32
CA GLY A 117 3.16 2.86 0.67
C GLY A 117 2.65 4.25 0.23
N VAL A 118 3.49 5.02 -0.48
CA VAL A 118 3.05 6.28 -1.10
C VAL A 118 1.93 6.03 -2.11
N ILE A 119 2.06 4.99 -2.95
CA ILE A 119 1.04 4.65 -3.94
C ILE A 119 -0.22 4.10 -3.28
N ALA A 120 -0.08 3.27 -2.23
CA ALA A 120 -1.23 2.76 -1.48
C ALA A 120 -2.06 3.90 -0.86
N LEU A 121 -1.41 4.89 -0.24
CA LEU A 121 -2.08 6.08 0.26
C LEU A 121 -2.66 6.94 -0.88
N GLN A 122 -1.88 7.20 -1.94
CA GLN A 122 -2.33 8.00 -3.09
C GLN A 122 -3.60 7.43 -3.71
N THR A 123 -3.62 6.12 -3.95
CA THR A 123 -4.76 5.41 -4.54
C THR A 123 -5.92 5.31 -3.57
N GLY A 124 -5.69 4.76 -2.38
CA GLY A 124 -6.76 4.44 -1.44
C GLY A 124 -7.53 5.66 -0.95
N LEU A 125 -6.84 6.79 -0.70
CA LEU A 125 -7.49 8.02 -0.25
C LEU A 125 -8.33 8.69 -1.34
N ARG A 126 -8.12 8.37 -2.62
CA ARG A 126 -8.83 8.93 -3.77
C ARG A 126 -9.77 7.95 -4.46
N TYR A 127 -9.69 6.67 -4.11
CA TYR A 127 -10.51 5.64 -4.73
C TYR A 127 -12.01 5.87 -4.46
N ARG A 128 -12.83 5.67 -5.49
CA ARG A 128 -14.26 6.03 -5.47
C ARG A 128 -15.18 4.97 -4.88
N ARG A 129 -14.63 3.89 -4.35
CA ARG A 129 -15.37 2.85 -3.63
C ARG A 129 -14.75 2.64 -2.27
N PRO A 130 -15.55 2.35 -1.22
CA PRO A 130 -15.00 2.13 0.12
C PRO A 130 -14.15 0.87 0.14
N LEU A 131 -12.97 0.96 0.75
CA LEU A 131 -12.06 -0.15 0.98
C LEU A 131 -12.23 -0.73 2.39
N ALA A 132 -11.75 -1.97 2.60
CA ALA A 132 -11.64 -2.57 3.93
C ALA A 132 -10.56 -1.88 4.78
N GLY A 133 -9.51 -1.39 4.16
CA GLY A 133 -8.42 -0.69 4.85
C GLY A 133 -7.27 -0.29 3.94
N ILE A 134 -6.37 0.54 4.50
CA ILE A 134 -5.10 0.94 3.89
C ILE A 134 -3.99 0.64 4.89
N LEU A 135 -2.94 -0.07 4.44
CA LEU A 135 -1.75 -0.38 5.22
C LEU A 135 -0.53 0.33 4.62
N ALA A 136 0.07 1.24 5.37
CA ALA A 136 1.15 2.11 4.90
C ALA A 136 2.39 1.97 5.80
N LEU A 137 3.40 1.22 5.32
CA LEU A 137 4.58 0.82 6.08
C LEU A 137 5.81 1.63 5.68
N SER A 138 6.52 2.22 6.67
CA SER A 138 7.77 2.97 6.48
C SER A 138 7.70 3.97 5.32
N THR A 139 6.66 4.80 5.30
CA THR A 139 6.30 5.65 4.15
C THR A 139 5.89 7.06 4.56
N TYR A 140 5.43 7.83 3.60
CA TYR A 140 4.97 9.21 3.77
C TYR A 140 3.81 9.55 2.83
N LEU A 141 3.15 10.66 3.10
CA LEU A 141 2.09 11.20 2.25
C LEU A 141 2.69 12.13 1.19
N HIS A 142 2.47 11.79 -0.08
CA HIS A 142 2.86 12.67 -1.20
C HIS A 142 1.79 13.74 -1.42
N ASP A 143 2.24 14.99 -1.63
CA ASP A 143 1.39 16.13 -2.01
C ASP A 143 0.11 16.28 -1.16
N HIS A 144 0.30 16.34 0.17
CA HIS A 144 -0.79 16.47 1.13
C HIS A 144 -1.66 17.73 0.87
N ALA A 145 -1.10 18.77 0.27
CA ALA A 145 -1.84 19.99 -0.04
C ALA A 145 -2.98 19.75 -1.04
N ARG A 146 -2.75 18.86 -2.02
CA ARG A 146 -3.81 18.50 -2.98
C ARG A 146 -4.79 17.47 -2.44
N LEU A 147 -4.39 16.70 -1.44
CA LEU A 147 -5.28 15.68 -0.87
C LEU A 147 -6.58 16.30 -0.36
N ALA A 148 -6.53 17.48 0.24
CA ALA A 148 -7.71 18.19 0.74
C ALA A 148 -8.78 18.47 -0.34
N ASP A 149 -8.35 18.62 -1.60
CA ASP A 149 -9.25 18.87 -2.75
C ASP A 149 -9.60 17.59 -3.54
N GLU A 150 -8.80 16.52 -3.37
CA GLU A 150 -8.86 15.33 -4.22
C GLU A 150 -9.36 14.06 -3.50
N TYR A 151 -9.48 14.08 -2.16
CA TYR A 151 -9.88 12.89 -1.41
C TYR A 151 -11.29 12.39 -1.78
N SER A 152 -11.49 11.09 -1.67
CA SER A 152 -12.80 10.47 -1.84
C SER A 152 -13.55 10.39 -0.50
N PHE A 153 -14.77 10.91 -0.46
CA PHE A 153 -15.65 10.76 0.71
C PHE A 153 -15.95 9.31 1.06
N GLU A 154 -15.90 8.41 0.07
CA GLU A 154 -16.15 6.97 0.25
C GLU A 154 -15.13 6.31 1.20
N ASN A 155 -13.92 6.87 1.29
CA ASN A 155 -12.83 6.34 2.11
C ASN A 155 -12.50 7.16 3.36
N LEU A 156 -13.32 8.15 3.75
CA LEU A 156 -13.09 8.91 4.98
C LEU A 156 -13.13 8.03 6.24
N ASP A 157 -13.99 7.02 6.25
CA ASP A 157 -14.10 6.07 7.36
C ASP A 157 -13.24 4.81 7.17
N THR A 158 -12.52 4.69 6.05
CA THR A 158 -11.64 3.55 5.81
C THR A 158 -10.50 3.56 6.82
N PRO A 159 -10.32 2.47 7.61
CA PRO A 159 -9.24 2.37 8.57
C PRO A 159 -7.86 2.42 7.89
N ILE A 160 -6.95 3.17 8.46
CA ILE A 160 -5.57 3.26 7.98
C ILE A 160 -4.64 2.78 9.10
N MET A 161 -3.84 1.75 8.82
CA MET A 161 -2.72 1.39 9.67
C MET A 161 -1.45 2.00 9.09
N MET A 162 -0.73 2.76 9.89
CA MET A 162 0.61 3.25 9.54
C MET A 162 1.63 2.72 10.55
N ALA A 163 2.75 2.23 10.03
CA ALA A 163 3.84 1.72 10.86
C ALA A 163 5.19 2.25 10.39
N HIS A 164 6.15 2.45 11.32
CA HIS A 164 7.44 3.02 10.99
C HIS A 164 8.56 2.56 11.91
N GLY A 165 9.76 2.38 11.34
CA GLY A 165 10.98 2.13 12.11
C GLY A 165 11.50 3.40 12.78
N LEU A 166 11.78 3.32 14.10
CA LEU A 166 12.35 4.44 14.87
C LEU A 166 13.75 4.86 14.38
N MET A 167 14.48 3.93 13.77
CA MET A 167 15.86 4.13 13.30
C MET A 167 15.94 4.10 11.76
N ASP A 168 14.82 4.36 11.06
CA ASP A 168 14.77 4.33 9.60
C ASP A 168 15.69 5.40 8.98
N PRO A 169 16.77 5.01 8.28
CA PRO A 169 17.71 5.94 7.68
C PRO A 169 17.28 6.42 6.29
N MET A 170 16.32 5.72 5.64
CA MET A 170 15.88 6.00 4.28
C MET A 170 14.71 6.99 4.27
N ILE A 171 13.69 6.71 5.09
CA ILE A 171 12.55 7.59 5.30
C ILE A 171 12.47 7.90 6.79
N GLN A 172 12.98 9.06 7.17
CA GLN A 172 12.96 9.48 8.56
C GLN A 172 11.53 9.41 9.12
N ILE A 173 11.36 8.86 10.32
CA ILE A 173 10.06 8.71 10.99
C ILE A 173 9.25 10.01 11.04
N ALA A 174 9.92 11.16 11.11
CA ALA A 174 9.27 12.47 11.06
C ALA A 174 8.36 12.66 9.83
N ARG A 175 8.69 12.03 8.69
CA ARG A 175 7.84 12.08 7.48
C ARG A 175 6.56 11.27 7.64
N GLY A 176 6.65 10.10 8.29
CA GLY A 176 5.48 9.27 8.64
C GLY A 176 4.57 9.97 9.66
N VAL A 177 5.17 10.56 10.70
CA VAL A 177 4.45 11.37 11.70
C VAL A 177 3.72 12.54 11.04
N SER A 178 4.39 13.29 10.14
CA SER A 178 3.76 14.39 9.38
C SER A 178 2.61 13.88 8.52
N ALA A 179 2.77 12.73 7.85
CA ALA A 179 1.70 12.12 7.06
C ALA A 179 0.46 11.79 7.94
N ARG A 180 0.66 11.16 9.09
CA ARG A 180 -0.39 10.87 10.07
C ARG A 180 -1.11 12.14 10.52
N GLU A 181 -0.38 13.20 10.84
CA GLU A 181 -0.96 14.48 11.29
C GLU A 181 -1.80 15.13 10.20
N GLU A 182 -1.38 15.10 8.94
CA GLU A 182 -2.17 15.61 7.81
C GLU A 182 -3.45 14.78 7.62
N LEU A 183 -3.38 13.46 7.76
CA LEU A 183 -4.56 12.60 7.70
C LEU A 183 -5.54 12.89 8.85
N PHE A 184 -5.04 13.12 10.06
CA PHE A 184 -5.90 13.53 11.20
C PHE A 184 -6.60 14.87 10.96
N LYS A 185 -5.95 15.85 10.33
CA LYS A 185 -6.59 17.14 9.98
C LYS A 185 -7.77 16.95 9.02
N LEU A 186 -7.72 15.91 8.20
CA LEU A 186 -8.79 15.53 7.27
C LEU A 186 -9.80 14.53 7.87
N ASN A 187 -9.71 14.27 9.19
CA ASN A 187 -10.56 13.37 9.97
C ASN A 187 -10.42 11.87 9.60
N TYR A 188 -9.33 11.45 8.98
CA TYR A 188 -9.07 10.03 8.80
C TYR A 188 -8.74 9.33 10.13
N LYS A 189 -9.13 8.06 10.24
CA LYS A 189 -8.81 7.19 11.39
C LYS A 189 -7.50 6.46 11.13
N VAL A 190 -6.43 6.88 11.79
CA VAL A 190 -5.09 6.29 11.63
C VAL A 190 -4.67 5.58 12.92
N GLU A 191 -4.37 4.30 12.81
CA GLU A 191 -3.69 3.51 13.83
C GLU A 191 -2.18 3.59 13.56
N TRP A 192 -1.42 4.10 14.52
CA TRP A 192 0.01 4.36 14.37
C TRP A 192 0.85 3.43 15.23
N PHE A 193 1.86 2.79 14.61
CA PHE A 193 2.78 1.87 15.27
C PHE A 193 4.22 2.26 15.00
N GLU A 194 5.08 2.07 16.02
CA GLU A 194 6.51 2.34 15.96
C GLU A 194 7.29 1.10 16.42
N TYR A 195 8.37 0.78 15.70
CA TYR A 195 9.20 -0.39 16.01
C TYR A 195 10.67 -0.01 16.10
N ALA A 196 11.42 -0.72 16.95
CA ALA A 196 12.87 -0.55 17.09
C ALA A 196 13.61 -1.23 15.92
N MET A 197 13.42 -0.70 14.70
CA MET A 197 13.98 -1.22 13.45
C MET A 197 14.39 -0.08 12.51
N GLY A 198 15.14 -0.42 11.44
CA GLY A 198 15.48 0.47 10.35
C GLY A 198 14.38 0.57 9.28
N HIS A 199 14.81 0.61 8.00
CA HIS A 199 13.91 0.60 6.83
C HIS A 199 13.63 -0.84 6.40
N GLU A 200 12.85 -1.54 7.17
CA GLU A 200 12.56 -2.97 7.04
C GLU A 200 11.21 -3.31 7.68
N VAL A 201 10.81 -4.57 7.65
CA VAL A 201 9.65 -5.11 8.37
C VAL A 201 10.15 -6.10 9.42
N CYS A 202 9.69 -5.98 10.66
CA CYS A 202 10.11 -6.85 11.76
C CYS A 202 9.02 -7.86 12.16
N PRO A 203 9.36 -8.96 12.87
CA PRO A 203 8.38 -9.98 13.29
C PRO A 203 7.21 -9.42 14.12
N GLN A 204 7.47 -8.42 14.97
CA GLN A 204 6.41 -7.79 15.76
C GLN A 204 5.43 -7.03 14.88
N GLU A 205 5.93 -6.29 13.87
CA GLU A 205 5.10 -5.59 12.88
C GLU A 205 4.26 -6.58 12.08
N ILE A 206 4.83 -7.72 11.63
CA ILE A 206 4.10 -8.77 10.91
C ILE A 206 2.94 -9.30 11.77
N ALA A 207 3.17 -9.55 13.07
CA ALA A 207 2.13 -9.99 13.98
C ALA A 207 1.02 -8.92 14.18
N ASP A 208 1.38 -7.64 14.23
CA ASP A 208 0.41 -6.55 14.32
C ASP A 208 -0.39 -6.39 13.02
N ILE A 209 0.27 -6.51 11.86
CA ILE A 209 -0.38 -6.53 10.55
C ILE A 209 -1.38 -7.69 10.47
N SER A 210 -0.99 -8.89 10.90
CA SER A 210 -1.87 -10.07 10.91
C SER A 210 -3.15 -9.81 11.70
N ARG A 211 -3.01 -9.31 12.94
CA ARG A 211 -4.17 -8.97 13.78
C ARG A 211 -5.04 -7.91 13.14
N TRP A 212 -4.41 -6.88 12.55
CA TRP A 212 -5.14 -5.81 11.89
C TRP A 212 -5.89 -6.33 10.66
N LEU A 213 -5.25 -7.07 9.76
CA LEU A 213 -5.89 -7.69 8.59
C LEU A 213 -7.07 -8.57 9.01
N THR A 214 -6.88 -9.44 10.00
CA THR A 214 -7.93 -10.30 10.53
C THR A 214 -9.13 -9.47 11.00
N SER A 215 -8.89 -8.40 11.78
CA SER A 215 -9.98 -7.56 12.30
C SER A 215 -10.73 -6.75 11.22
N ARG A 216 -10.14 -6.53 10.04
CA ARG A 216 -10.77 -5.81 8.92
C ARG A 216 -11.47 -6.73 7.93
N LEU A 217 -11.06 -8.00 7.91
CA LEU A 217 -11.53 -8.97 6.93
C LEU A 217 -12.38 -10.09 7.53
N THR A 218 -12.66 -10.10 8.81
CA THR A 218 -13.67 -10.94 9.46
C THR A 218 -14.95 -10.13 9.70
#